data_56911a10d3572a285a4d440859a66544
#
_entry.id   56911a10d3572a285a4d440859a66544
#
_cell.length_a   1.000
_cell.length_b   1.000
_cell.length_c   1.000
_cell.angle_alpha   90.00
_cell.angle_beta   90.00
_cell.angle_gamma   90.00
#
_symmetry.space_group_name_H-M   'P 1'
#
loop_
_entity.id
_entity.type
_entity.pdbx_description
1 polymer ?
#
loop_
_entity_poly.entity_id
_entity_poly.type
_entity_poly.pdbx_seq_one_letter_code
_entity_poly.pdbx_strand_id
1 'polypeptide(L)'
;PTWRSDARTCPDTLADCRWWRPPTYPGLFVSPTEGAPVDIQSLLGNDAEDLLSHRSTAIAKEHLYVPGPTTVDDVFGISDRLPQVLRSLQSLFDHGRLGGTGYVSILPVDQGIEHTAAASFAPNPAYFDPLNIVKLAMEGGCNAVATTFGVLGLASRRYAHRIPFIVKLNHNELLTYPNSFDQVMFGSVQQAYDLGAAGVGATIYFGSEESRRQIQEVAAAFEEAHQLGMFTVLWCYLRNDAFKQDGIDYHDAADMTAQANHLGVTIQADIIKQKLPTKNGGFTAINFAKTSPLVYDTLTTDHPIDLCRWQVANCYMGRIGLINSGGESKGKSDMAEAVRTAVINKRAGGMGLISGRKAFQRPMPEGVELLNAIQDVYLDDSVTVA
;
A
#
# COMPACT_ATOMS: atom_id res chain seq x y z
N PRO A 1 -13.75 59.18 19.39
CA PRO A 1 -14.48 58.23 20.19
C PRO A 1 -13.51 57.23 20.75
N THR A 2 -13.39 57.30 22.06
CA THR A 2 -12.46 56.57 22.90
C THR A 2 -12.97 55.15 23.12
N TRP A 3 -12.19 54.14 22.76
CA TRP A 3 -12.43 52.76 23.18
C TRP A 3 -11.91 52.59 24.61
N ARG A 4 -12.79 52.28 25.54
CA ARG A 4 -12.43 51.81 26.90
C ARG A 4 -12.20 50.32 26.83
N SER A 5 -11.00 49.87 27.26
CA SER A 5 -10.64 48.50 27.52
C SER A 5 -11.25 48.03 28.84
N ASP A 6 -12.31 47.24 28.78
CA ASP A 6 -12.74 46.43 29.93
C ASP A 6 -12.00 45.08 29.88
N ALA A 7 -10.93 44.99 30.65
CA ALA A 7 -10.26 43.73 30.95
C ALA A 7 -11.17 42.91 31.89
N ARG A 8 -11.87 41.91 31.34
CA ARG A 8 -12.49 40.88 32.14
C ARG A 8 -11.50 39.74 32.30
N THR A 9 -11.08 39.53 33.52
CA THR A 9 -10.23 38.44 33.99
C THR A 9 -10.87 37.09 33.64
N CYS A 10 -10.09 36.23 32.94
CA CYS A 10 -10.42 34.81 32.74
C CYS A 10 -10.45 34.07 34.10
N PRO A 11 -11.45 33.23 34.38
CA PRO A 11 -11.40 32.36 35.54
C PRO A 11 -10.42 31.20 35.35
N ASP A 12 -9.67 30.88 36.38
CA ASP A 12 -8.55 29.92 36.42
C ASP A 12 -8.92 28.42 36.34
N THR A 13 -10.12 28.04 35.91
CA THR A 13 -10.46 26.62 35.70
C THR A 13 -11.38 26.44 34.50
N LEU A 14 -10.99 25.54 33.61
CA LEU A 14 -11.73 25.08 32.41
C LEU A 14 -13.09 24.40 32.73
N ALA A 15 -13.51 24.34 33.98
CA ALA A 15 -14.71 23.65 34.39
C ALA A 15 -16.02 24.48 34.26
N ASP A 16 -15.93 25.79 34.03
CA ASP A 16 -17.10 26.68 34.05
C ASP A 16 -17.59 27.20 32.68
N CYS A 17 -17.02 26.70 31.58
CA CYS A 17 -17.55 27.01 30.24
C CYS A 17 -18.78 26.16 29.91
N ARG A 18 -19.93 26.50 30.50
CA ARG A 18 -21.21 25.80 30.26
C ARG A 18 -21.83 26.01 28.87
N TRP A 19 -21.16 26.70 27.96
CA TRP A 19 -21.77 27.10 26.69
C TRP A 19 -21.32 26.30 25.49
N TRP A 20 -20.32 25.41 25.62
CA TRP A 20 -19.89 24.57 24.53
C TRP A 20 -19.91 23.10 24.95
N ARG A 21 -21.05 22.43 24.70
CA ARG A 21 -21.05 20.97 24.57
C ARG A 21 -20.96 20.65 23.10
N PRO A 22 -19.95 19.89 22.66
CA PRO A 22 -19.96 19.36 21.30
C PRO A 22 -21.23 18.53 21.12
N PRO A 23 -21.91 18.62 19.94
CA PRO A 23 -23.04 17.76 19.68
C PRO A 23 -22.61 16.31 19.79
N THR A 24 -23.21 15.56 20.71
CA THR A 24 -23.09 14.10 20.74
C THR A 24 -23.79 13.57 19.52
N TYR A 25 -23.05 13.24 18.48
CA TYR A 25 -23.55 12.44 17.38
C TYR A 25 -23.63 10.99 17.89
N PRO A 26 -24.84 10.41 18.08
CA PRO A 26 -24.94 9.01 18.45
C PRO A 26 -24.50 8.18 17.24
N GLY A 27 -23.45 7.41 17.39
CA GLY A 27 -23.17 6.23 16.59
C GLY A 27 -22.28 6.38 15.37
N LEU A 28 -21.06 6.94 15.46
CA LEU A 28 -20.14 6.92 14.34
C LEU A 28 -18.64 6.80 14.69
N PHE A 29 -18.30 6.62 15.96
CA PHE A 29 -17.03 6.03 16.37
C PHE A 29 -17.37 4.63 16.90
N VAL A 30 -17.42 3.66 16.03
CA VAL A 30 -17.14 2.29 16.45
C VAL A 30 -15.62 2.32 16.71
N SER A 31 -15.22 2.39 17.97
CA SER A 31 -13.88 1.95 18.35
C SER A 31 -13.71 0.60 17.70
N PRO A 32 -12.58 0.34 16.99
CA PRO A 32 -12.31 -1.01 16.53
C PRO A 32 -12.56 -1.93 17.72
N THR A 33 -13.32 -2.98 17.54
CA THR A 33 -13.45 -4.03 18.57
C THR A 33 -12.02 -4.53 18.75
N GLU A 34 -11.38 -4.14 19.85
CA GLU A 34 -10.09 -4.67 20.25
C GLU A 34 -10.28 -6.13 20.59
N GLY A 35 -10.28 -6.96 19.55
CA GLY A 35 -10.02 -8.39 19.68
C GLY A 35 -8.61 -8.56 20.23
N ALA A 36 -8.37 -9.60 21.01
CA ALA A 36 -7.01 -9.95 21.40
C ALA A 36 -6.14 -10.08 20.13
N PRO A 37 -4.89 -9.55 20.14
CA PRO A 37 -3.97 -9.70 19.00
C PRO A 37 -3.84 -11.16 18.59
N VAL A 38 -3.67 -11.39 17.28
CA VAL A 38 -3.53 -12.76 16.78
C VAL A 38 -2.23 -13.39 17.26
N ASP A 39 -2.25 -14.69 17.49
CA ASP A 39 -1.04 -15.47 17.73
C ASP A 39 -0.27 -15.67 16.42
N ILE A 40 0.69 -14.79 16.16
CA ILE A 40 1.52 -14.77 14.94
C ILE A 40 2.28 -16.11 14.80
N GLN A 41 2.84 -16.65 15.89
CA GLN A 41 3.60 -17.89 15.85
C GLN A 41 2.72 -19.08 15.44
N SER A 42 1.53 -19.16 16.00
CA SER A 42 0.56 -20.21 15.65
C SER A 42 0.13 -20.12 14.19
N LEU A 43 -0.10 -18.89 13.66
CA LEU A 43 -0.50 -18.68 12.27
C LEU A 43 0.63 -18.99 11.27
N LEU A 44 1.88 -18.72 11.64
CA LEU A 44 3.05 -19.07 10.83
C LEU A 44 3.36 -20.58 10.85
N GLY A 45 2.95 -21.29 11.90
CA GLY A 45 3.15 -22.74 12.03
C GLY A 45 4.64 -23.11 11.94
N ASN A 46 4.99 -24.02 11.02
CA ASN A 46 6.37 -24.50 10.84
C ASN A 46 7.35 -23.42 10.36
N ASP A 47 6.87 -22.36 9.74
CA ASP A 47 7.71 -21.26 9.25
C ASP A 47 8.05 -20.24 10.36
N ALA A 48 7.47 -20.40 11.57
CA ALA A 48 7.53 -19.35 12.60
C ALA A 48 8.97 -19.09 13.07
N GLU A 49 9.72 -20.14 13.44
CA GLU A 49 11.10 -19.98 13.92
C GLU A 49 11.99 -19.36 12.84
N ASP A 50 11.92 -19.92 11.61
CA ASP A 50 12.71 -19.43 10.48
C ASP A 50 12.42 -17.97 10.17
N LEU A 51 11.15 -17.59 10.00
CA LEU A 51 10.76 -16.23 9.67
C LEU A 51 11.02 -15.23 10.80
N LEU A 52 10.82 -15.59 12.06
CA LEU A 52 10.94 -14.65 13.18
C LEU A 52 12.37 -14.52 13.73
N SER A 53 13.24 -15.53 13.53
CA SER A 53 14.63 -15.49 14.01
C SER A 53 15.65 -15.07 12.96
N HIS A 54 15.30 -15.12 11.66
CA HIS A 54 16.20 -14.80 10.55
C HIS A 54 16.88 -13.44 10.74
N ARG A 55 18.15 -13.35 10.34
CA ARG A 55 18.93 -12.11 10.32
C ARG A 55 19.50 -11.89 8.93
N SER A 56 19.13 -10.77 8.35
CA SER A 56 19.61 -10.35 7.03
C SER A 56 21.01 -9.75 7.15
N THR A 57 22.00 -10.40 6.56
CA THR A 57 23.42 -9.96 6.66
C THR A 57 23.92 -9.34 5.37
N ALA A 58 23.33 -9.67 4.23
CA ALA A 58 23.77 -9.16 2.91
C ALA A 58 23.53 -7.66 2.76
N ILE A 59 22.36 -7.18 3.21
CA ILE A 59 22.01 -5.77 3.28
C ILE A 59 21.59 -5.47 4.71
N ALA A 60 22.52 -4.88 5.48
CA ALA A 60 22.32 -4.61 6.89
C ALA A 60 21.22 -3.56 7.11
N LYS A 61 20.42 -3.74 8.16
CA LYS A 61 19.28 -2.86 8.46
C LYS A 61 19.69 -1.42 8.77
N GLU A 62 20.92 -1.21 9.24
CA GLU A 62 21.49 0.09 9.55
C GLU A 62 21.64 1.00 8.33
N HIS A 63 21.56 0.43 7.13
CA HIS A 63 21.55 1.17 5.86
C HIS A 63 20.13 1.54 5.39
N LEU A 64 19.09 1.05 6.07
CA LEU A 64 17.70 1.25 5.66
C LEU A 64 17.08 2.46 6.36
N TYR A 65 16.19 3.12 5.64
CA TYR A 65 15.21 4.05 6.18
C TYR A 65 13.96 3.24 6.56
N VAL A 66 13.96 2.74 7.78
CA VAL A 66 12.87 1.90 8.30
C VAL A 66 11.67 2.78 8.65
N PRO A 67 10.42 2.36 8.30
CA PRO A 67 9.23 3.09 8.71
C PRO A 67 9.16 3.31 10.22
N GLY A 68 8.74 4.51 10.61
CA GLY A 68 8.61 4.91 12.01
C GLY A 68 7.69 6.12 12.17
N PRO A 69 7.40 6.57 13.40
CA PRO A 69 6.50 7.69 13.68
C PRO A 69 6.87 9.00 12.98
N THR A 70 8.15 9.19 12.68
CA THR A 70 8.71 10.41 12.08
C THR A 70 9.04 10.25 10.59
N THR A 71 8.50 9.21 9.92
CA THR A 71 8.83 8.89 8.51
C THR A 71 8.60 10.08 7.58
N VAL A 72 7.54 10.86 7.79
CA VAL A 72 7.28 12.04 6.92
C VAL A 72 8.37 13.09 7.10
N ASP A 73 8.77 13.39 8.33
CA ASP A 73 9.79 14.39 8.62
C ASP A 73 11.18 13.94 8.19
N ASP A 74 11.54 12.69 8.53
CA ASP A 74 12.91 12.18 8.36
C ASP A 74 13.23 11.76 6.93
N VAL A 75 12.21 11.35 6.16
CA VAL A 75 12.38 10.81 4.81
C VAL A 75 11.82 11.75 3.76
N PHE A 76 10.54 12.09 3.84
CA PHE A 76 9.87 12.92 2.83
C PHE A 76 10.15 14.41 3.02
N GLY A 77 10.31 14.88 4.26
CA GLY A 77 10.58 16.29 4.59
C GLY A 77 11.91 16.82 4.07
N ILE A 78 12.87 15.94 3.77
CA ILE A 78 14.16 16.29 3.15
C ILE A 78 14.20 16.06 1.64
N SER A 79 13.07 15.69 1.03
CA SER A 79 12.91 15.50 -0.41
C SER A 79 12.40 16.77 -1.09
N ASP A 80 12.08 16.67 -2.38
CA ASP A 80 11.48 17.75 -3.17
C ASP A 80 9.94 17.83 -3.04
N ARG A 81 9.33 17.07 -2.11
CA ARG A 81 7.87 17.05 -1.92
C ARG A 81 7.39 18.39 -1.35
N LEU A 82 6.35 18.95 -1.98
CA LEU A 82 5.73 20.19 -1.50
C LEU A 82 5.06 19.96 -0.13
N PRO A 83 4.94 21.01 0.73
CA PRO A 83 4.28 20.88 2.03
C PRO A 83 2.86 20.27 1.97
N GLN A 84 2.14 20.49 0.86
CA GLN A 84 0.82 19.90 0.63
C GLN A 84 0.89 18.37 0.45
N VAL A 85 1.93 17.88 -0.22
CA VAL A 85 2.19 16.42 -0.37
C VAL A 85 2.56 15.82 0.99
N LEU A 86 3.42 16.49 1.77
CA LEU A 86 3.78 16.05 3.12
C LEU A 86 2.54 15.94 4.02
N ARG A 87 1.62 16.91 3.95
CA ARG A 87 0.33 16.85 4.67
C ARG A 87 -0.53 15.66 4.24
N SER A 88 -0.58 15.38 2.94
CA SER A 88 -1.34 14.23 2.42
C SER A 88 -0.72 12.89 2.83
N LEU A 89 0.62 12.79 2.80
CA LEU A 89 1.36 11.65 3.36
C LEU A 89 1.12 11.50 4.86
N GLN A 90 1.19 12.59 5.63
CA GLN A 90 0.93 12.55 7.07
C GLN A 90 -0.50 12.07 7.35
N SER A 91 -1.50 12.50 6.56
CA SER A 91 -2.87 12.03 6.73
C SER A 91 -3.01 10.52 6.48
N LEU A 92 -2.22 9.94 5.56
CA LEU A 92 -2.14 8.50 5.34
C LEU A 92 -1.53 7.78 6.56
N PHE A 93 -0.39 8.30 7.07
CA PHE A 93 0.34 7.68 8.17
C PHE A 93 -0.32 7.86 9.54
N ASP A 94 -1.18 8.86 9.72
CA ASP A 94 -1.92 9.07 10.96
C ASP A 94 -3.26 8.32 11.03
N HIS A 95 -3.70 7.73 9.91
CA HIS A 95 -5.03 7.12 9.83
C HIS A 95 -5.01 5.62 10.13
N GLY A 96 -6.15 5.11 10.66
CA GLY A 96 -6.37 3.69 10.91
C GLY A 96 -5.65 3.13 12.13
N ARG A 97 -5.65 1.80 12.29
CA ARG A 97 -5.01 1.11 13.43
C ARG A 97 -3.49 1.27 13.46
N LEU A 98 -2.87 1.46 12.30
CA LEU A 98 -1.44 1.68 12.20
C LEU A 98 -1.05 3.17 12.28
N GLY A 99 -2.01 4.05 12.61
CA GLY A 99 -1.75 5.48 12.73
C GLY A 99 -0.61 5.80 13.70
N GLY A 100 0.32 6.65 13.26
CA GLY A 100 1.50 7.05 14.04
C GLY A 100 2.65 6.04 14.10
N THR A 101 2.57 4.91 13.39
CA THR A 101 3.64 3.90 13.35
C THR A 101 4.60 4.03 12.17
N GLY A 102 4.21 4.77 11.14
CA GLY A 102 4.91 4.80 9.84
C GLY A 102 4.62 3.60 8.93
N TYR A 103 3.87 2.61 9.41
CA TYR A 103 3.38 1.50 8.59
C TYR A 103 2.00 1.78 8.02
N VAL A 104 1.64 1.10 6.91
CA VAL A 104 0.35 1.26 6.25
C VAL A 104 -0.33 -0.07 5.94
N SER A 105 -1.66 -0.08 6.12
CA SER A 105 -2.56 -1.13 5.69
C SER A 105 -3.58 -0.52 4.73
N ILE A 106 -3.57 -0.91 3.46
CA ILE A 106 -4.42 -0.33 2.42
C ILE A 106 -5.40 -1.38 1.89
N LEU A 107 -6.67 -1.04 1.77
CA LEU A 107 -7.66 -1.88 1.08
C LEU A 107 -7.80 -1.43 -0.38
N PRO A 108 -7.33 -2.22 -1.38
CA PRO A 108 -7.49 -1.88 -2.78
C PRO A 108 -8.81 -2.42 -3.32
N VAL A 109 -9.52 -1.60 -4.07
CA VAL A 109 -10.74 -1.96 -4.76
C VAL A 109 -10.77 -1.38 -6.17
N ASP A 110 -9.78 -1.72 -6.94
CA ASP A 110 -9.74 -1.57 -8.40
C ASP A 110 -10.25 -2.82 -9.13
N GLN A 111 -10.93 -3.68 -8.40
CA GLN A 111 -11.53 -4.91 -8.91
C GLN A 111 -12.74 -4.58 -9.77
N GLY A 112 -12.99 -5.42 -10.75
CA GLY A 112 -14.01 -5.16 -11.76
C GLY A 112 -13.43 -4.52 -13.04
N ILE A 113 -12.17 -4.06 -12.99
CA ILE A 113 -11.40 -3.59 -14.14
C ILE A 113 -10.12 -4.41 -14.29
N GLU A 114 -9.25 -4.46 -13.27
CA GLU A 114 -8.00 -5.26 -13.31
C GLU A 114 -8.26 -6.78 -13.30
N HIS A 115 -9.40 -7.18 -12.75
CA HIS A 115 -9.99 -8.51 -12.82
C HIS A 115 -11.48 -8.35 -13.08
N THR A 116 -12.13 -9.30 -13.71
CA THR A 116 -13.57 -9.19 -14.00
C THR A 116 -14.37 -8.96 -12.71
N ALA A 117 -15.43 -8.16 -12.82
CA ALA A 117 -16.31 -7.88 -11.68
C ALA A 117 -16.91 -9.16 -11.09
N ALA A 118 -17.28 -10.12 -11.96
CA ALA A 118 -17.83 -11.41 -11.52
C ALA A 118 -16.80 -12.21 -10.71
N ALA A 119 -15.56 -12.35 -11.20
CA ALA A 119 -14.51 -13.07 -10.46
C ALA A 119 -14.17 -12.39 -9.12
N SER A 120 -14.33 -11.08 -9.05
CA SER A 120 -14.02 -10.29 -7.86
C SER A 120 -15.11 -10.35 -6.80
N PHE A 121 -16.38 -10.16 -7.18
CA PHE A 121 -17.46 -9.90 -6.24
C PHE A 121 -18.52 -11.02 -6.14
N ALA A 122 -18.57 -11.99 -7.08
CA ALA A 122 -19.51 -13.10 -6.98
C ALA A 122 -19.38 -13.92 -5.67
N PRO A 123 -18.17 -14.12 -5.09
CA PRO A 123 -18.05 -14.78 -3.80
C PRO A 123 -18.77 -14.07 -2.65
N ASN A 124 -18.89 -12.73 -2.72
CA ASN A 124 -19.67 -11.93 -1.80
C ASN A 124 -20.39 -10.80 -2.53
N PRO A 125 -21.62 -11.02 -3.02
CA PRO A 125 -22.36 -10.06 -3.84
C PRO A 125 -22.65 -8.72 -3.17
N ALA A 126 -22.59 -8.63 -1.83
CA ALA A 126 -22.76 -7.36 -1.12
C ALA A 126 -21.71 -6.31 -1.53
N TYR A 127 -20.55 -6.73 -2.03
CA TYR A 127 -19.47 -5.84 -2.46
C TYR A 127 -19.57 -5.37 -3.92
N PHE A 128 -20.64 -5.74 -4.66
CA PHE A 128 -21.02 -5.00 -5.85
C PHE A 128 -21.46 -3.55 -5.51
N ASP A 129 -21.95 -3.32 -4.27
CA ASP A 129 -22.08 -1.96 -3.74
C ASP A 129 -20.72 -1.49 -3.16
N PRO A 130 -20.01 -0.56 -3.82
CA PRO A 130 -18.67 -0.14 -3.39
C PRO A 130 -18.68 0.61 -2.05
N LEU A 131 -19.81 1.12 -1.58
CA LEU A 131 -19.90 1.73 -0.26
C LEU A 131 -19.66 0.69 0.85
N ASN A 132 -19.98 -0.57 0.64
CA ASN A 132 -19.66 -1.64 1.58
C ASN A 132 -18.17 -1.92 1.65
N ILE A 133 -17.43 -1.68 0.56
CA ILE A 133 -15.97 -1.81 0.54
C ILE A 133 -15.31 -0.68 1.33
N VAL A 134 -15.80 0.55 1.18
CA VAL A 134 -15.33 1.68 1.99
C VAL A 134 -15.60 1.41 3.49
N LYS A 135 -16.78 0.86 3.82
CA LYS A 135 -17.10 0.46 5.20
C LYS A 135 -16.13 -0.61 5.71
N LEU A 136 -15.85 -1.65 4.89
CA LEU A 136 -14.87 -2.69 5.27
C LEU A 136 -13.51 -2.08 5.59
N ALA A 137 -13.01 -1.13 4.79
CA ALA A 137 -11.75 -0.46 5.07
C ALA A 137 -11.77 0.32 6.39
N MET A 138 -12.87 1.01 6.67
CA MET A 138 -13.02 1.79 7.90
C MET A 138 -13.16 0.87 9.14
N GLU A 139 -14.00 -0.15 9.07
CA GLU A 139 -14.20 -1.12 10.16
C GLU A 139 -12.94 -1.98 10.38
N GLY A 140 -12.21 -2.31 9.29
CA GLY A 140 -10.93 -3.01 9.33
C GLY A 140 -9.74 -2.13 9.72
N GLY A 141 -9.96 -0.84 10.05
CA GLY A 141 -8.90 0.05 10.52
C GLY A 141 -7.78 0.32 9.49
N CYS A 142 -8.10 0.31 8.20
CA CYS A 142 -7.12 0.59 7.15
C CYS A 142 -6.69 2.07 7.14
N ASN A 143 -5.47 2.34 6.72
CA ASN A 143 -4.95 3.70 6.53
C ASN A 143 -5.58 4.39 5.32
N ALA A 144 -5.95 3.64 4.27
CA ALA A 144 -6.55 4.19 3.07
C ALA A 144 -7.38 3.14 2.29
N VAL A 145 -8.22 3.65 1.40
CA VAL A 145 -8.87 2.87 0.33
C VAL A 145 -8.26 3.26 -1.01
N ALA A 146 -7.73 2.28 -1.75
CA ALA A 146 -7.31 2.49 -3.13
C ALA A 146 -8.43 2.03 -4.08
N THR A 147 -8.94 2.94 -4.94
CA THR A 147 -10.17 2.67 -5.69
C THR A 147 -10.17 3.31 -7.09
N THR A 148 -11.30 3.21 -7.78
CA THR A 148 -11.55 3.78 -9.11
C THR A 148 -12.25 5.14 -9.03
N PHE A 149 -12.24 5.91 -10.13
CA PHE A 149 -12.98 7.17 -10.22
C PHE A 149 -14.49 7.02 -9.96
N GLY A 150 -15.09 5.93 -10.46
CA GLY A 150 -16.52 5.69 -10.24
C GLY A 150 -16.86 5.51 -8.76
N VAL A 151 -16.05 4.77 -8.04
CA VAL A 151 -16.21 4.59 -6.59
C VAL A 151 -15.94 5.88 -5.82
N LEU A 152 -14.84 6.58 -6.14
CA LEU A 152 -14.52 7.86 -5.50
C LEU A 152 -15.64 8.86 -5.71
N GLY A 153 -16.16 9.02 -6.94
CA GLY A 153 -17.26 9.93 -7.25
C GLY A 153 -18.54 9.64 -6.47
N LEU A 154 -18.83 8.35 -6.21
CA LEU A 154 -19.96 7.94 -5.38
C LEU A 154 -19.71 8.16 -3.87
N ALA A 155 -18.47 7.94 -3.40
CA ALA A 155 -18.15 7.83 -1.99
C ALA A 155 -17.59 9.13 -1.38
N SER A 156 -16.95 10.00 -2.17
CA SER A 156 -16.09 11.07 -1.67
C SER A 156 -16.78 12.04 -0.72
N ARG A 157 -17.96 12.56 -1.06
CA ARG A 157 -18.72 13.49 -0.21
C ARG A 157 -19.01 12.94 1.18
N ARG A 158 -19.16 11.61 1.30
CA ARG A 158 -19.52 10.96 2.56
C ARG A 158 -18.29 10.53 3.34
N TYR A 159 -17.18 10.21 2.67
CA TYR A 159 -16.09 9.49 3.29
C TYR A 159 -14.69 10.12 3.13
N ALA A 160 -14.44 11.03 2.18
CA ALA A 160 -13.09 11.57 1.95
C ALA A 160 -12.51 12.32 3.16
N HIS A 161 -13.33 12.85 4.05
CA HIS A 161 -12.91 13.47 5.32
C HIS A 161 -12.76 12.45 6.47
N ARG A 162 -12.99 11.16 6.22
CA ARG A 162 -13.01 10.08 7.22
C ARG A 162 -11.96 9.02 6.99
N ILE A 163 -11.55 8.82 5.75
CA ILE A 163 -10.49 7.89 5.35
C ILE A 163 -9.81 8.44 4.10
N PRO A 164 -8.48 8.45 4.03
CA PRO A 164 -7.75 8.82 2.81
C PRO A 164 -8.12 7.93 1.63
N PHE A 165 -8.38 8.54 0.46
CA PHE A 165 -8.58 7.82 -0.78
C PHE A 165 -7.35 7.93 -1.68
N ILE A 166 -6.97 6.80 -2.28
CA ILE A 166 -6.01 6.70 -3.36
C ILE A 166 -6.81 6.34 -4.61
N VAL A 167 -6.88 7.21 -5.61
CA VAL A 167 -7.58 6.87 -6.84
C VAL A 167 -6.60 6.37 -7.89
N LYS A 168 -6.89 5.21 -8.45
CA LYS A 168 -6.09 4.64 -9.51
C LYS A 168 -6.47 5.26 -10.86
N LEU A 169 -5.49 5.88 -11.53
CA LEU A 169 -5.70 6.67 -12.74
C LEU A 169 -5.86 5.81 -13.99
N ASN A 170 -5.14 4.68 -14.06
CA ASN A 170 -5.12 3.81 -15.22
C ASN A 170 -5.47 2.37 -14.88
N HIS A 171 -5.99 1.66 -15.87
CA HIS A 171 -6.41 0.26 -15.74
C HIS A 171 -6.21 -0.49 -17.04
N ASN A 172 -6.05 -1.81 -16.94
CA ASN A 172 -6.10 -2.72 -18.09
C ASN A 172 -7.55 -2.87 -18.55
N GLU A 173 -7.83 -2.57 -19.82
CA GLU A 173 -9.12 -2.83 -20.43
C GLU A 173 -9.22 -4.32 -20.78
N LEU A 174 -10.07 -5.06 -20.03
CA LEU A 174 -10.12 -6.53 -20.09
C LEU A 174 -10.94 -7.09 -21.27
N LEU A 175 -11.69 -6.25 -21.97
CA LEU A 175 -12.53 -6.71 -23.09
C LEU A 175 -11.77 -6.73 -24.42
N THR A 176 -10.65 -6.04 -24.50
CA THR A 176 -9.75 -6.12 -25.67
C THR A 176 -9.09 -7.50 -25.71
N TYR A 177 -9.31 -8.21 -26.81
CA TYR A 177 -8.75 -9.55 -27.01
C TYR A 177 -8.00 -9.65 -28.36
N PRO A 178 -6.78 -10.22 -28.37
CA PRO A 178 -5.99 -10.68 -27.21
C PRO A 178 -5.55 -9.50 -26.32
N ASN A 179 -5.34 -9.76 -25.02
CA ASN A 179 -4.89 -8.75 -24.08
C ASN A 179 -3.43 -8.34 -24.40
N SER A 180 -3.20 -7.06 -24.65
CA SER A 180 -1.88 -6.50 -24.94
C SER A 180 -1.12 -6.03 -23.70
N PHE A 181 -1.67 -6.25 -22.50
CA PHE A 181 -1.13 -5.71 -21.24
C PHE A 181 -1.00 -4.19 -21.27
N ASP A 182 -1.99 -3.53 -21.85
CA ASP A 182 -2.06 -2.08 -21.87
C ASP A 182 -2.73 -1.55 -20.61
N GLN A 183 -2.22 -0.42 -20.13
CA GLN A 183 -2.81 0.36 -19.04
C GLN A 183 -3.29 1.68 -19.63
N VAL A 184 -4.60 1.88 -19.65
CA VAL A 184 -5.26 3.05 -20.23
C VAL A 184 -5.65 4.02 -19.14
N MET A 185 -5.44 5.32 -19.34
CA MET A 185 -5.86 6.37 -18.40
C MET A 185 -7.39 6.50 -18.43
N PHE A 186 -8.04 6.33 -17.28
CA PHE A 186 -9.50 6.42 -17.10
C PHE A 186 -9.96 7.77 -16.57
N GLY A 187 -9.06 8.62 -16.13
CA GLY A 187 -9.35 9.95 -15.65
C GLY A 187 -8.10 10.78 -15.44
N SER A 188 -8.25 12.05 -15.14
CA SER A 188 -7.15 12.99 -14.92
C SER A 188 -6.79 13.12 -13.45
N VAL A 189 -5.58 13.60 -13.18
CA VAL A 189 -5.11 13.94 -11.84
C VAL A 189 -5.94 15.06 -11.24
N GLN A 190 -6.28 16.08 -12.03
CA GLN A 190 -7.16 17.16 -11.60
C GLN A 190 -8.54 16.64 -11.14
N GLN A 191 -9.13 15.69 -11.87
CA GLN A 191 -10.39 15.05 -11.46
C GLN A 191 -10.25 14.33 -10.12
N ALA A 192 -9.14 13.66 -9.88
CA ALA A 192 -8.86 13.00 -8.60
C ALA A 192 -8.80 14.01 -7.44
N TYR A 193 -8.10 15.12 -7.66
CA TYR A 193 -8.01 16.22 -6.70
C TYR A 193 -9.38 16.82 -6.39
N ASP A 194 -10.17 17.16 -7.41
CA ASP A 194 -11.50 17.76 -7.27
C ASP A 194 -12.47 16.85 -6.51
N LEU A 195 -12.31 15.53 -6.62
CA LEU A 195 -13.08 14.54 -5.88
C LEU A 195 -12.56 14.29 -4.45
N GLY A 196 -11.44 14.94 -4.04
CA GLY A 196 -10.92 14.87 -2.68
C GLY A 196 -10.04 13.65 -2.41
N ALA A 197 -9.36 13.10 -3.42
CA ALA A 197 -8.33 12.09 -3.21
C ALA A 197 -7.14 12.68 -2.44
N ALA A 198 -6.58 11.92 -1.50
CA ALA A 198 -5.34 12.25 -0.80
C ALA A 198 -4.10 11.83 -1.59
N GLY A 199 -4.25 10.81 -2.42
CA GLY A 199 -3.21 10.30 -3.31
C GLY A 199 -3.77 9.73 -4.60
N VAL A 200 -2.89 9.57 -5.58
CA VAL A 200 -3.19 8.88 -6.84
C VAL A 200 -2.35 7.63 -6.98
N GLY A 201 -2.87 6.66 -7.72
CA GLY A 201 -2.16 5.45 -8.05
C GLY A 201 -2.17 5.17 -9.54
N ALA A 202 -1.17 4.44 -10.00
CA ALA A 202 -1.12 3.96 -11.37
C ALA A 202 -0.46 2.59 -11.43
N THR A 203 -0.72 1.85 -12.50
CA THR A 203 0.00 0.62 -12.83
C THR A 203 0.89 0.86 -14.02
N ILE A 204 2.11 0.35 -13.99
CA ILE A 204 2.94 0.16 -15.17
C ILE A 204 3.18 -1.34 -15.34
N TYR A 205 2.90 -1.85 -16.53
CA TYR A 205 3.27 -3.20 -16.95
C TYR A 205 4.65 -3.14 -17.64
N PHE A 206 5.69 -3.08 -16.81
CA PHE A 206 7.07 -3.03 -17.31
C PHE A 206 7.39 -4.23 -18.18
N GLY A 207 8.03 -3.98 -19.31
CA GLY A 207 8.39 -5.00 -20.29
C GLY A 207 7.31 -5.34 -21.31
N SER A 208 6.06 -4.85 -21.17
CA SER A 208 5.04 -4.94 -22.22
C SER A 208 5.38 -4.03 -23.40
N GLU A 209 4.75 -4.24 -24.55
CA GLU A 209 4.91 -3.39 -25.74
C GLU A 209 4.54 -1.93 -25.44
N GLU A 210 3.55 -1.71 -24.53
CA GLU A 210 3.04 -0.41 -24.13
C GLU A 210 3.83 0.23 -22.96
N SER A 211 4.83 -0.45 -22.42
CA SER A 211 5.59 -0.02 -21.23
C SER A 211 6.15 1.41 -21.36
N ARG A 212 6.65 1.78 -22.54
CA ARG A 212 7.26 3.09 -22.77
C ARG A 212 6.25 4.23 -22.67
N ARG A 213 5.06 4.05 -23.24
CA ARG A 213 3.97 5.02 -23.18
C ARG A 213 3.46 5.12 -21.73
N GLN A 214 3.24 3.99 -21.07
CA GLN A 214 2.78 3.96 -19.68
C GLN A 214 3.78 4.69 -18.75
N ILE A 215 5.08 4.54 -18.94
CA ILE A 215 6.09 5.27 -18.15
C ILE A 215 5.94 6.78 -18.33
N GLN A 216 5.77 7.26 -19.57
CA GLN A 216 5.63 8.69 -19.86
C GLN A 216 4.34 9.27 -19.28
N GLU A 217 3.22 8.58 -19.45
CA GLU A 217 1.92 9.01 -18.94
C GLU A 217 1.89 9.05 -17.41
N VAL A 218 2.45 8.02 -16.76
CA VAL A 218 2.47 7.94 -15.29
C VAL A 218 3.46 8.94 -14.70
N ALA A 219 4.62 9.16 -15.34
CA ALA A 219 5.57 10.17 -14.87
C ALA A 219 4.96 11.58 -14.89
N ALA A 220 4.27 11.94 -15.99
CA ALA A 220 3.57 13.22 -16.09
C ALA A 220 2.43 13.34 -15.05
N ALA A 221 1.66 12.25 -14.84
CA ALA A 221 0.59 12.24 -13.86
C ALA A 221 1.12 12.36 -12.41
N PHE A 222 2.27 11.76 -12.10
CA PHE A 222 2.86 11.86 -10.76
C PHE A 222 3.42 13.27 -10.51
N GLU A 223 4.02 13.91 -11.51
CA GLU A 223 4.40 15.32 -11.41
C GLU A 223 3.21 16.22 -11.12
N GLU A 224 2.11 16.09 -11.89
CA GLU A 224 0.87 16.84 -11.66
C GLU A 224 0.28 16.57 -10.27
N ALA A 225 0.29 15.31 -9.81
CA ALA A 225 -0.21 14.94 -8.48
C ALA A 225 0.58 15.64 -7.37
N HIS A 226 1.91 15.68 -7.45
CA HIS A 226 2.75 16.40 -6.50
C HIS A 226 2.49 17.91 -6.52
N GLN A 227 2.28 18.50 -7.72
CA GLN A 227 1.92 19.93 -7.84
C GLN A 227 0.58 20.24 -7.16
N LEU A 228 -0.39 19.32 -7.21
CA LEU A 228 -1.69 19.44 -6.55
C LEU A 228 -1.68 18.99 -5.07
N GLY A 229 -0.55 18.53 -4.55
CA GLY A 229 -0.40 18.16 -3.15
C GLY A 229 -0.86 16.75 -2.80
N MET A 230 -0.97 15.85 -3.78
CA MET A 230 -1.30 14.44 -3.59
C MET A 230 -0.04 13.59 -3.60
N PHE A 231 0.01 12.53 -2.77
CA PHE A 231 1.06 11.52 -2.83
C PHE A 231 0.77 10.48 -3.93
N THR A 232 1.80 9.70 -4.29
CA THR A 232 1.73 8.77 -5.42
C THR A 232 2.05 7.34 -5.03
N VAL A 233 1.31 6.38 -5.59
CA VAL A 233 1.52 4.94 -5.38
C VAL A 233 1.63 4.24 -6.73
N LEU A 234 2.73 3.52 -6.99
CA LEU A 234 2.91 2.79 -8.22
C LEU A 234 2.76 1.28 -8.04
N TRP A 235 1.86 0.67 -8.79
CA TRP A 235 1.78 -0.77 -8.98
C TRP A 235 2.84 -1.19 -10.01
N CYS A 236 3.97 -1.69 -9.52
CA CYS A 236 5.11 -2.11 -10.34
C CYS A 236 4.97 -3.57 -10.75
N TYR A 237 4.43 -3.83 -11.91
CA TYR A 237 4.30 -5.19 -12.41
C TYR A 237 5.07 -5.41 -13.70
N LEU A 238 5.61 -6.62 -13.86
CA LEU A 238 6.20 -7.07 -15.10
C LEU A 238 5.14 -7.79 -15.94
N ARG A 239 5.12 -7.51 -17.23
CA ARG A 239 4.26 -8.20 -18.21
C ARG A 239 4.99 -8.31 -19.54
N ASN A 240 5.44 -9.51 -19.86
CA ASN A 240 6.03 -9.85 -21.14
C ASN A 240 5.98 -11.37 -21.29
N ASP A 241 5.40 -11.87 -22.37
CA ASP A 241 5.29 -13.31 -22.59
C ASP A 241 6.66 -13.98 -22.73
N ALA A 242 7.69 -13.24 -23.21
CA ALA A 242 9.07 -13.72 -23.27
C ALA A 242 9.73 -13.95 -21.90
N PHE A 243 9.11 -13.46 -20.80
CA PHE A 243 9.56 -13.74 -19.42
C PHE A 243 9.03 -15.09 -18.89
N LYS A 244 8.38 -15.88 -19.74
CA LYS A 244 8.04 -17.28 -19.45
C LYS A 244 8.81 -18.17 -20.39
N GLN A 245 9.75 -18.92 -19.84
CA GLN A 245 10.60 -19.83 -20.62
C GLN A 245 10.69 -21.18 -19.92
N ASP A 246 10.61 -22.26 -20.69
CA ASP A 246 10.75 -23.64 -20.20
C ASP A 246 9.83 -23.99 -19.00
N GLY A 247 8.60 -23.42 -18.99
CA GLY A 247 7.63 -23.62 -17.93
C GLY A 247 7.87 -22.83 -16.65
N ILE A 248 8.91 -21.99 -16.61
CA ILE A 248 9.22 -21.10 -15.48
C ILE A 248 8.72 -19.69 -15.79
N ASP A 249 8.07 -19.06 -14.79
CA ASP A 249 7.62 -17.68 -14.84
C ASP A 249 8.62 -16.78 -14.11
N TYR A 250 9.29 -15.90 -14.83
CA TYR A 250 10.30 -14.99 -14.30
C TYR A 250 9.73 -13.60 -13.91
N HIS A 251 8.43 -13.35 -14.05
CA HIS A 251 7.83 -12.06 -13.70
C HIS A 251 7.98 -11.69 -12.21
N ASP A 252 8.22 -12.66 -11.34
CA ASP A 252 8.43 -12.43 -9.91
C ASP A 252 9.91 -12.61 -9.52
N ALA A 253 10.86 -12.69 -10.49
CA ALA A 253 12.29 -12.80 -10.21
C ALA A 253 12.81 -11.62 -9.37
N ALA A 254 13.71 -11.89 -8.44
CA ALA A 254 14.20 -10.87 -7.51
C ALA A 254 14.86 -9.68 -8.19
N ASP A 255 15.74 -9.92 -9.17
CA ASP A 255 16.42 -8.86 -9.91
C ASP A 255 15.48 -8.07 -10.82
N MET A 256 14.52 -8.74 -11.47
CA MET A 256 13.58 -8.11 -12.38
C MET A 256 12.54 -7.25 -11.64
N THR A 257 11.99 -7.75 -10.52
CA THR A 257 11.04 -6.99 -9.70
C THR A 257 11.72 -5.80 -9.03
N ALA A 258 12.95 -5.96 -8.57
CA ALA A 258 13.74 -4.88 -8.02
C ALA A 258 14.07 -3.80 -9.07
N GLN A 259 14.39 -4.20 -10.31
CA GLN A 259 14.56 -3.26 -11.41
C GLN A 259 13.28 -2.48 -11.72
N ALA A 260 12.11 -3.14 -11.70
CA ALA A 260 10.82 -2.45 -11.84
C ALA A 260 10.59 -1.43 -10.72
N ASN A 261 10.91 -1.79 -9.47
CA ASN A 261 10.85 -0.86 -8.34
C ASN A 261 11.76 0.36 -8.59
N HIS A 262 13.00 0.13 -9.04
CA HIS A 262 13.97 1.20 -9.31
C HIS A 262 13.51 2.14 -10.44
N LEU A 263 12.83 1.62 -11.45
CA LEU A 263 12.17 2.45 -12.47
C LEU A 263 11.02 3.27 -11.85
N GLY A 264 10.23 2.66 -10.97
CA GLY A 264 9.11 3.33 -10.28
C GLY A 264 9.57 4.49 -9.40
N VAL A 265 10.64 4.30 -8.61
CA VAL A 265 11.18 5.40 -7.79
C VAL A 265 11.82 6.49 -8.64
N THR A 266 12.37 6.13 -9.82
CA THR A 266 12.95 7.10 -10.76
C THR A 266 11.90 8.07 -11.32
N ILE A 267 10.65 7.63 -11.49
CA ILE A 267 9.52 8.50 -11.90
C ILE A 267 8.77 9.11 -10.70
N GLN A 268 9.42 9.16 -9.55
CA GLN A 268 8.95 9.85 -8.33
C GLN A 268 7.71 9.24 -7.67
N ALA A 269 7.52 7.92 -7.71
CA ALA A 269 6.57 7.26 -6.82
C ALA A 269 6.98 7.47 -5.35
N ASP A 270 6.02 7.75 -4.46
CA ASP A 270 6.23 7.84 -3.01
C ASP A 270 6.14 6.45 -2.35
N ILE A 271 5.31 5.59 -2.92
CA ILE A 271 5.10 4.21 -2.46
C ILE A 271 5.10 3.27 -3.66
N ILE A 272 5.85 2.20 -3.56
CA ILE A 272 5.89 1.11 -4.55
C ILE A 272 5.06 -0.06 -4.03
N LYS A 273 4.13 -0.53 -4.85
CA LYS A 273 3.45 -1.81 -4.65
C LYS A 273 4.08 -2.88 -5.52
N GLN A 274 4.54 -3.96 -4.91
CA GLN A 274 5.17 -5.07 -5.61
C GLN A 274 4.69 -6.43 -5.05
N LYS A 275 4.83 -7.50 -5.82
CA LYS A 275 4.71 -8.87 -5.33
C LYS A 275 5.95 -9.27 -4.54
N LEU A 276 5.82 -10.26 -3.65
CA LEU A 276 7.00 -10.89 -3.07
C LEU A 276 7.82 -11.57 -4.17
N PRO A 277 9.16 -11.42 -4.15
CA PRO A 277 10.03 -11.93 -5.20
C PRO A 277 10.39 -13.40 -4.98
N THR A 278 10.87 -14.02 -6.08
CA THR A 278 11.38 -15.39 -6.08
C THR A 278 12.84 -15.41 -6.56
N LYS A 279 13.60 -16.42 -6.12
CA LYS A 279 14.94 -16.68 -6.59
C LYS A 279 14.90 -17.72 -7.69
N ASN A 280 14.88 -17.26 -8.95
CA ASN A 280 14.80 -18.13 -10.13
C ASN A 280 15.80 -17.78 -11.24
N GLY A 281 16.75 -16.87 -10.96
CA GLY A 281 17.81 -16.48 -11.90
C GLY A 281 17.47 -15.30 -12.83
N GLY A 282 16.20 -14.89 -12.90
CA GLY A 282 15.73 -13.68 -13.57
C GLY A 282 16.41 -13.36 -14.91
N PHE A 283 17.01 -12.18 -15.03
CA PHE A 283 17.69 -11.73 -16.26
C PHE A 283 18.75 -12.69 -16.77
N THR A 284 19.50 -13.34 -15.87
CA THR A 284 20.54 -14.32 -16.27
C THR A 284 19.90 -15.56 -16.88
N ALA A 285 18.84 -16.08 -16.27
CA ALA A 285 18.18 -17.30 -16.76
C ALA A 285 17.55 -17.11 -18.15
N ILE A 286 16.97 -15.94 -18.41
CA ILE A 286 16.36 -15.62 -19.72
C ILE A 286 17.36 -15.04 -20.74
N ASN A 287 18.64 -14.95 -20.36
CA ASN A 287 19.70 -14.36 -21.19
C ASN A 287 19.35 -12.97 -21.75
N PHE A 288 18.82 -12.11 -20.87
CA PHE A 288 18.38 -10.76 -21.23
C PHE A 288 18.96 -9.72 -20.26
N ALA A 289 19.27 -8.53 -20.76
CA ALA A 289 19.88 -7.42 -20.05
C ALA A 289 21.23 -7.78 -19.38
N LYS A 290 21.82 -6.83 -18.67
CA LYS A 290 23.03 -7.06 -17.87
C LYS A 290 22.65 -6.94 -16.40
N THR A 291 22.79 -8.01 -15.65
CA THR A 291 22.66 -8.02 -14.19
C THR A 291 24.00 -8.43 -13.56
N SER A 292 24.20 -8.06 -12.30
CA SER A 292 25.37 -8.52 -11.55
C SER A 292 25.10 -9.91 -10.97
N PRO A 293 26.02 -10.88 -11.09
CA PRO A 293 25.90 -12.15 -10.39
C PRO A 293 25.73 -11.99 -8.87
N LEU A 294 26.28 -10.90 -8.31
CA LEU A 294 26.18 -10.60 -6.88
C LEU A 294 24.73 -10.54 -6.36
N VAL A 295 23.75 -10.28 -7.21
CA VAL A 295 22.34 -10.29 -6.80
C VAL A 295 21.95 -11.64 -6.20
N TYR A 296 22.32 -12.74 -6.88
CA TYR A 296 21.97 -14.09 -6.45
C TYR A 296 23.09 -14.79 -5.66
N ASP A 297 24.32 -14.32 -5.75
CA ASP A 297 25.47 -14.91 -5.05
C ASP A 297 25.65 -14.37 -3.62
N THR A 298 25.35 -13.06 -3.39
CA THR A 298 25.65 -12.41 -2.12
C THR A 298 24.60 -11.44 -1.60
N LEU A 299 23.79 -10.78 -2.48
CA LEU A 299 22.85 -9.74 -2.08
C LEU A 299 21.47 -10.29 -1.74
N THR A 300 21.18 -11.52 -2.16
CA THR A 300 19.97 -12.26 -1.79
C THR A 300 20.34 -13.69 -1.40
N THR A 301 19.49 -14.30 -0.57
CA THR A 301 19.54 -15.73 -0.28
C THR A 301 18.26 -16.40 -0.79
N ASP A 302 18.02 -17.67 -0.47
CA ASP A 302 16.71 -18.32 -0.70
C ASP A 302 15.65 -17.86 0.29
N HIS A 303 16.06 -17.15 1.36
CA HIS A 303 15.16 -16.70 2.40
C HIS A 303 14.27 -15.54 1.92
N PRO A 304 12.93 -15.59 2.10
CA PRO A 304 12.01 -14.60 1.54
C PRO A 304 12.22 -13.19 2.10
N ILE A 305 12.73 -13.04 3.31
CA ILE A 305 13.07 -11.73 3.90
C ILE A 305 14.22 -11.08 3.14
N ASP A 306 15.27 -11.81 2.77
CA ASP A 306 16.41 -11.26 2.03
C ASP A 306 16.01 -10.89 0.60
N LEU A 307 15.17 -11.70 -0.03
CA LEU A 307 14.60 -11.39 -1.34
C LEU A 307 13.76 -10.10 -1.31
N CYS A 308 12.89 -9.96 -0.30
CA CYS A 308 12.10 -8.75 -0.11
C CYS A 308 12.97 -7.55 0.29
N ARG A 309 14.03 -7.75 1.09
CA ARG A 309 15.04 -6.74 1.44
C ARG A 309 15.72 -6.17 0.20
N TRP A 310 16.01 -7.00 -0.78
CA TRP A 310 16.56 -6.55 -2.06
C TRP A 310 15.58 -5.61 -2.80
N GLN A 311 14.27 -5.87 -2.72
CA GLN A 311 13.27 -4.93 -3.26
C GLN A 311 13.25 -3.61 -2.48
N VAL A 312 13.35 -3.63 -1.15
CA VAL A 312 13.46 -2.41 -0.32
C VAL A 312 14.70 -1.60 -0.68
N ALA A 313 15.85 -2.27 -0.88
CA ALA A 313 17.08 -1.60 -1.29
C ALA A 313 16.90 -0.85 -2.62
N ASN A 314 16.15 -1.42 -3.57
CA ASN A 314 15.83 -0.80 -4.86
C ASN A 314 14.70 0.28 -4.77
N CYS A 315 14.13 0.48 -3.59
CA CYS A 315 13.29 1.62 -3.24
C CYS A 315 14.09 2.69 -2.49
N TYR A 316 15.32 2.98 -2.95
CA TYR A 316 16.26 3.91 -2.34
C TYR A 316 16.52 3.62 -0.86
N MET A 317 16.80 2.34 -0.54
CA MET A 317 17.03 1.84 0.81
C MET A 317 15.86 2.09 1.77
N GLY A 318 14.63 2.10 1.24
CA GLY A 318 13.40 2.32 2.03
C GLY A 318 12.98 3.79 2.14
N ARG A 319 13.67 4.76 1.51
CA ARG A 319 13.18 6.14 1.41
C ARG A 319 11.84 6.24 0.68
N ILE A 320 11.65 5.39 -0.30
CA ILE A 320 10.36 5.18 -0.95
C ILE A 320 9.76 3.91 -0.35
N GLY A 321 8.52 4.01 0.12
CA GLY A 321 7.86 2.90 0.82
C GLY A 321 7.64 1.69 -0.09
N LEU A 322 7.96 0.48 0.40
CA LEU A 322 7.58 -0.76 -0.27
C LEU A 322 6.39 -1.41 0.44
N ILE A 323 5.28 -1.56 -0.29
CA ILE A 323 4.14 -2.36 0.16
C ILE A 323 4.00 -3.61 -0.69
N ASN A 324 3.73 -4.76 -0.07
CA ASN A 324 3.52 -5.98 -0.81
C ASN A 324 2.03 -6.28 -1.03
N SER A 325 1.76 -6.99 -2.13
CA SER A 325 0.40 -7.44 -2.49
C SER A 325 -0.07 -8.57 -1.60
N GLY A 326 -1.33 -8.52 -1.15
CA GLY A 326 -1.96 -9.60 -0.39
C GLY A 326 -2.24 -10.88 -1.19
N GLY A 327 -2.15 -10.82 -2.53
CA GLY A 327 -2.38 -11.97 -3.41
C GLY A 327 -3.86 -12.33 -3.60
N GLU A 328 -4.09 -13.48 -4.24
CA GLU A 328 -5.41 -14.04 -4.44
C GLU A 328 -5.93 -14.72 -3.18
N SER A 329 -7.27 -14.79 -3.05
CA SER A 329 -7.89 -15.60 -2.01
C SER A 329 -7.78 -17.10 -2.36
N LYS A 330 -7.34 -17.91 -1.41
CA LYS A 330 -7.28 -19.36 -1.46
C LYS A 330 -8.15 -20.01 -0.38
N GLY A 331 -8.98 -19.21 0.28
CA GLY A 331 -9.93 -19.66 1.29
C GLY A 331 -9.28 -19.86 2.66
N LYS A 332 -9.21 -21.09 3.17
CA LYS A 332 -8.81 -21.38 4.56
C LYS A 332 -7.39 -20.97 4.92
N SER A 333 -6.46 -20.90 3.95
CA SER A 333 -5.07 -20.49 4.20
C SER A 333 -4.83 -18.99 4.17
N ASP A 334 -5.85 -18.21 3.82
CA ASP A 334 -5.69 -16.76 3.57
C ASP A 334 -5.16 -15.97 4.79
N MET A 335 -5.60 -16.32 5.99
CA MET A 335 -5.15 -15.66 7.23
C MET A 335 -3.66 -15.90 7.45
N ALA A 336 -3.23 -17.16 7.43
CA ALA A 336 -1.82 -17.53 7.60
C ALA A 336 -0.93 -16.93 6.50
N GLU A 337 -1.38 -16.97 5.24
CA GLU A 337 -0.64 -16.38 4.13
C GLU A 337 -0.53 -14.83 4.24
N ALA A 338 -1.58 -14.16 4.71
CA ALA A 338 -1.57 -12.72 4.92
C ALA A 338 -0.62 -12.31 6.04
N VAL A 339 -0.66 -13.01 7.17
CA VAL A 339 0.26 -12.81 8.31
C VAL A 339 1.70 -13.12 7.88
N ARG A 340 1.93 -14.23 7.18
CA ARG A 340 3.26 -14.57 6.64
C ARG A 340 3.81 -13.46 5.74
N THR A 341 2.99 -12.94 4.84
CA THR A 341 3.40 -11.84 3.95
C THR A 341 3.72 -10.56 4.73
N ALA A 342 2.94 -10.23 5.76
CA ALA A 342 3.18 -9.09 6.64
C ALA A 342 4.49 -9.22 7.41
N VAL A 343 4.78 -10.40 7.96
CA VAL A 343 6.05 -10.69 8.67
C VAL A 343 7.24 -10.53 7.72
N ILE A 344 7.18 -11.10 6.52
CA ILE A 344 8.25 -10.97 5.52
C ILE A 344 8.47 -9.50 5.18
N ASN A 345 7.40 -8.74 4.88
CA ASN A 345 7.50 -7.33 4.53
C ASN A 345 8.09 -6.50 5.67
N LYS A 346 7.54 -6.59 6.88
CA LYS A 346 8.02 -5.83 8.05
C LYS A 346 9.47 -6.15 8.35
N ARG A 347 9.83 -7.43 8.40
CA ARG A 347 11.18 -7.88 8.69
C ARG A 347 12.21 -7.54 7.61
N ALA A 348 11.75 -7.41 6.36
CA ALA A 348 12.59 -6.91 5.27
C ALA A 348 12.83 -5.39 5.33
N GLY A 349 12.10 -4.64 6.14
CA GLY A 349 12.12 -3.17 6.17
C GLY A 349 11.09 -2.54 5.23
N GLY A 350 10.08 -3.28 4.81
CA GLY A 350 8.97 -2.76 4.02
C GLY A 350 8.01 -1.92 4.86
N MET A 351 7.14 -1.18 4.18
CA MET A 351 6.25 -0.17 4.79
C MET A 351 4.86 -0.72 5.12
N GLY A 352 4.45 -1.84 4.55
CA GLY A 352 3.10 -2.34 4.80
C GLY A 352 2.56 -3.29 3.76
N LEU A 353 1.27 -3.54 3.85
CA LEU A 353 0.54 -4.37 2.88
C LEU A 353 -0.64 -3.64 2.25
N ILE A 354 -0.94 -4.07 1.01
CA ILE A 354 -2.16 -3.74 0.32
C ILE A 354 -2.91 -5.04 0.03
N SER A 355 -3.98 -5.31 0.79
CA SER A 355 -4.72 -6.57 0.76
C SER A 355 -6.18 -6.32 0.41
N GLY A 356 -6.66 -6.90 -0.70
CA GLY A 356 -8.01 -6.73 -1.21
C GLY A 356 -8.82 -8.02 -1.21
N ARG A 357 -8.65 -8.88 -2.23
CA ARG A 357 -9.47 -10.09 -2.46
C ARG A 357 -9.61 -10.98 -1.23
N LYS A 358 -8.52 -11.20 -0.48
CA LYS A 358 -8.57 -11.96 0.77
C LYS A 358 -9.52 -11.37 1.80
N ALA A 359 -9.72 -10.05 1.82
CA ALA A 359 -10.61 -9.37 2.75
C ALA A 359 -12.05 -9.28 2.24
N PHE A 360 -12.27 -8.88 0.98
CA PHE A 360 -13.65 -8.65 0.50
C PHE A 360 -14.32 -9.87 -0.18
N GLN A 361 -13.62 -10.98 -0.42
CA GLN A 361 -14.25 -12.21 -0.94
C GLN A 361 -14.84 -13.09 0.17
N ARG A 362 -15.11 -12.53 1.35
CA ARG A 362 -15.67 -13.18 2.54
C ARG A 362 -16.65 -12.27 3.25
N PRO A 363 -17.45 -12.75 4.22
CA PRO A 363 -18.28 -11.91 5.06
C PRO A 363 -17.49 -10.78 5.72
N MET A 364 -18.12 -9.61 5.90
CA MET A 364 -17.44 -8.42 6.43
C MET A 364 -16.71 -8.65 7.75
N PRO A 365 -17.28 -9.34 8.77
CA PRO A 365 -16.55 -9.59 10.01
C PRO A 365 -15.25 -10.36 9.81
N GLU A 366 -15.25 -11.38 8.94
CA GLU A 366 -14.05 -12.16 8.61
C GLU A 366 -13.02 -11.33 7.82
N GLY A 367 -13.51 -10.40 6.96
CA GLY A 367 -12.65 -9.45 6.24
C GLY A 367 -11.97 -8.47 7.19
N VAL A 368 -12.70 -7.96 8.19
CA VAL A 368 -12.17 -7.12 9.27
C VAL A 368 -11.11 -7.86 10.09
N GLU A 369 -11.42 -9.11 10.50
CA GLU A 369 -10.49 -9.96 11.24
C GLU A 369 -9.18 -10.17 10.48
N LEU A 370 -9.24 -10.46 9.18
CA LEU A 370 -8.06 -10.62 8.34
C LEU A 370 -7.22 -9.34 8.25
N LEU A 371 -7.87 -8.18 8.06
CA LEU A 371 -7.17 -6.89 8.01
C LEU A 371 -6.52 -6.56 9.35
N ASN A 372 -7.20 -6.84 10.45
CA ASN A 372 -6.66 -6.65 11.80
C ASN A 372 -5.46 -7.59 12.06
N ALA A 373 -5.53 -8.86 11.64
CA ALA A 373 -4.43 -9.80 11.79
C ALA A 373 -3.15 -9.36 11.04
N ILE A 374 -3.32 -8.76 9.85
CA ILE A 374 -2.20 -8.13 9.13
C ILE A 374 -1.61 -6.98 9.96
N GLN A 375 -2.46 -6.12 10.51
CA GLN A 375 -2.05 -4.94 11.27
C GLN A 375 -1.38 -5.33 12.59
N ASP A 376 -1.84 -6.40 13.25
CA ASP A 376 -1.24 -6.92 14.48
C ASP A 376 0.25 -7.25 14.28
N VAL A 377 0.65 -7.77 13.12
CA VAL A 377 2.08 -8.00 12.80
C VAL A 377 2.88 -6.69 12.86
N TYR A 378 2.33 -5.59 12.33
CA TYR A 378 3.01 -4.29 12.33
C TYR A 378 3.01 -3.62 13.71
N LEU A 379 2.01 -3.92 14.55
CA LEU A 379 1.90 -3.42 15.93
C LEU A 379 2.72 -4.24 16.94
N ASP A 380 3.11 -5.47 16.60
CA ASP A 380 3.89 -6.34 17.49
C ASP A 380 5.36 -5.91 17.51
N ASP A 381 5.82 -5.33 18.61
CA ASP A 381 7.20 -4.88 18.80
C ASP A 381 8.22 -6.02 18.79
N SER A 382 7.81 -7.26 18.96
CA SER A 382 8.69 -8.43 18.88
C SER A 382 9.08 -8.78 17.43
N VAL A 383 8.24 -8.39 16.45
CA VAL A 383 8.49 -8.57 15.02
C VAL A 383 9.33 -7.38 14.51
N THR A 384 10.63 -7.47 14.71
CA THR A 384 11.59 -6.40 14.35
C THR A 384 12.14 -6.59 12.93
N VAL A 385 12.73 -5.52 12.36
CA VAL A 385 13.50 -5.59 11.10
C VAL A 385 14.71 -6.52 11.30
N ALA A 386 14.91 -7.46 10.37
CA ALA A 386 15.90 -8.53 10.42
C ALA A 386 17.33 -8.02 10.24
#